data_3be0691c1b6d76a549b99b1b2bf9b86d
#
_entry.id   3be0691c1b6d76a549b99b1b2bf9b86d
#
_cell.length_a   1.000
_cell.length_b   1.000
_cell.length_c   1.000
_cell.angle_alpha   90.00
_cell.angle_beta   90.00
_cell.angle_gamma   90.00
#
_symmetry.space_group_name_H-M   'P 1'
#
loop_
_entity.id
_entity.type
_entity.pdbx_description
1 polymer ?
#
loop_
_entity_poly.entity_id
_entity_poly.type
_entity_poly.pdbx_seq_one_letter_code
_entity_poly.pdbx_strand_id
1 'polypeptide(L)'
;RMDEHYPTKLPNGAQPYKVILNEVAIRNDGSLFKDHAVHAVLKKHFKDVKHEGGEWFACTLADVQAAILEVKTGVRNEDKRTLSFGLRPEQTAAIDKAVQYFDSYKSENTDKTPHFLWNAKMRFGKTFAAYQLAKKMGWKKVLILTFKPAVQNAWEEDLANHLDFAGWQFMSRKTDFDVADLDKSKPLVCFGSFQDFLGKNKAGGIKANNEWVHATNWDCVIFDEYHYGAWRESAKELFEAEDKNELEFAEGEGMAYFDEANMPITTGHYLYLSGTPFRAISSGEFIEEQIFNWTYSDEQRAKEVWQDEVNPYAALPRMVMLTYQLPPAIRDVALKGEFNEFDLNEFFKADGVDVNATFKYENEVQKWLDLIRGAMLE
;
A
#
# COMPACT_ATOMS: atom_id res chain seq x y z
N ARG A 1 18.61 25.57 25.10
CA ARG A 1 17.88 26.77 24.57
C ARG A 1 16.48 26.90 25.17
N MET A 2 15.64 25.84 25.17
CA MET A 2 14.28 25.94 25.73
C MET A 2 14.29 26.28 27.20
N ASP A 3 15.19 25.72 28.01
CA ASP A 3 15.33 26.05 29.41
C ASP A 3 15.84 27.49 29.67
N GLU A 4 16.58 28.06 28.72
CA GLU A 4 17.01 29.44 28.76
C GLU A 4 15.85 30.41 28.47
N HIS A 5 14.95 30.06 27.56
CA HIS A 5 13.75 30.85 27.24
C HIS A 5 12.64 30.68 28.27
N TYR A 6 12.55 29.51 28.91
CA TYR A 6 11.53 29.18 29.92
C TYR A 6 12.16 28.69 31.22
N PRO A 7 12.89 29.55 31.91
CA PRO A 7 13.56 29.16 33.17
C PRO A 7 12.57 28.88 34.30
N THR A 8 11.35 29.43 34.22
CA THR A 8 10.33 29.32 35.26
C THR A 8 9.44 28.07 34.96
N LYS A 9 9.45 27.15 35.91
CA LYS A 9 8.53 26.01 35.88
C LYS A 9 7.11 26.41 36.24
N LEU A 10 6.12 25.67 35.75
CA LEU A 10 4.73 25.80 36.19
C LEU A 10 4.62 25.47 37.70
N PRO A 11 3.54 25.91 38.40
CA PRO A 11 3.34 25.65 39.84
C PRO A 11 3.40 24.17 40.22
N ASN A 12 3.08 23.25 39.28
CA ASN A 12 3.18 21.79 39.45
C ASN A 12 4.58 21.24 39.19
N GLY A 13 5.58 22.07 38.93
CA GLY A 13 6.96 21.68 38.60
C GLY A 13 7.18 21.28 37.14
N ALA A 14 6.14 21.28 36.32
CA ALA A 14 6.25 20.94 34.89
C ALA A 14 6.84 22.09 34.07
N GLN A 15 7.45 21.75 32.93
CA GLN A 15 7.90 22.73 31.94
C GLN A 15 6.69 23.36 31.22
N PRO A 16 6.73 24.69 30.93
CA PRO A 16 5.66 25.40 30.23
C PRO A 16 5.61 25.05 28.70
N TYR A 17 6.35 24.07 28.26
CA TYR A 17 6.40 23.60 26.88
C TYR A 17 6.48 22.08 26.82
N LYS A 18 6.17 21.54 25.62
CA LYS A 18 6.32 20.11 25.30
C LYS A 18 7.23 19.97 24.07
N VAL A 19 8.29 19.18 24.20
CA VAL A 19 9.12 18.82 23.03
C VAL A 19 8.36 17.74 22.25
N ILE A 20 7.98 18.05 21.00
CA ILE A 20 7.26 17.13 20.09
C ILE A 20 8.11 16.64 18.94
N LEU A 21 9.25 17.29 18.68
CA LEU A 21 10.22 16.89 17.65
C LEU A 21 11.64 17.17 18.18
N ASN A 22 12.53 16.22 18.00
CA ASN A 22 13.95 16.36 18.26
C ASN A 22 14.71 15.60 17.18
N GLU A 23 15.41 16.32 16.31
CA GLU A 23 16.13 15.76 15.18
C GLU A 23 17.56 16.26 15.11
N VAL A 24 18.44 15.43 14.52
CA VAL A 24 19.84 15.80 14.28
C VAL A 24 19.92 16.77 13.11
N ALA A 25 20.63 17.90 13.32
CA ALA A 25 20.76 18.99 12.36
C ALA A 25 21.93 18.71 11.36
N ILE A 26 21.81 17.64 10.61
CA ILE A 26 22.78 17.21 9.57
C ILE A 26 22.09 17.17 8.22
N ARG A 27 22.71 17.76 7.18
CA ARG A 27 22.26 17.65 5.78
C ARG A 27 22.66 16.32 5.17
N ASN A 28 22.07 15.98 4.05
CA ASN A 28 22.39 14.75 3.32
C ASN A 28 23.85 14.71 2.80
N ASP A 29 24.52 15.86 2.67
CA ASP A 29 25.95 15.96 2.34
C ASP A 29 26.87 15.86 3.58
N GLY A 30 26.31 15.60 4.76
CA GLY A 30 27.04 15.48 6.03
C GLY A 30 27.32 16.82 6.73
N SER A 31 27.02 17.96 6.12
CA SER A 31 27.22 19.26 6.73
C SER A 31 26.21 19.57 7.82
N LEU A 32 26.63 20.29 8.87
CA LEU A 32 25.75 20.73 9.95
C LEU A 32 24.95 21.97 9.52
N PHE A 33 23.75 22.11 10.05
CA PHE A 33 22.96 23.35 9.91
C PHE A 33 22.46 23.82 11.27
N LYS A 34 22.10 25.11 11.33
CA LYS A 34 21.48 25.72 12.52
C LYS A 34 19.99 25.91 12.27
N ASP A 35 19.22 26.06 13.33
CA ASP A 35 17.80 26.37 13.34
C ASP A 35 17.41 27.56 12.44
N HIS A 36 18.27 28.55 12.33
CA HIS A 36 18.06 29.69 11.41
C HIS A 36 17.84 29.29 9.94
N ALA A 37 18.40 28.16 9.49
CA ALA A 37 18.16 27.66 8.14
C ALA A 37 16.70 27.22 7.98
N VAL A 38 16.16 26.52 8.99
CA VAL A 38 14.74 26.10 9.02
C VAL A 38 13.82 27.32 9.12
N HIS A 39 14.15 28.28 10.00
CA HIS A 39 13.40 29.53 10.11
C HIS A 39 13.36 30.31 8.79
N ALA A 40 14.44 30.31 8.02
CA ALA A 40 14.49 30.97 6.72
C ALA A 40 13.55 30.30 5.70
N VAL A 41 13.45 28.96 5.70
CA VAL A 41 12.51 28.22 4.86
C VAL A 41 11.07 28.54 5.27
N LEU A 42 10.73 28.45 6.55
CA LEU A 42 9.39 28.78 7.06
C LEU A 42 8.95 30.19 6.66
N LYS A 43 9.83 31.18 6.77
CA LYS A 43 9.52 32.57 6.44
C LYS A 43 9.37 32.81 4.95
N LYS A 44 10.23 32.22 4.11
CA LYS A 44 10.33 32.56 2.68
C LYS A 44 9.46 31.67 1.81
N HIS A 45 9.29 30.42 2.19
CA HIS A 45 8.76 29.40 1.32
C HIS A 45 7.34 28.94 1.74
N PHE A 46 7.01 29.02 3.03
CA PHE A 46 5.70 28.58 3.56
C PHE A 46 4.84 29.79 3.88
N LYS A 47 4.10 30.28 2.88
CA LYS A 47 3.35 31.55 2.95
C LYS A 47 2.23 31.58 3.99
N ASP A 48 1.71 30.42 4.35
CA ASP A 48 0.64 30.21 5.34
C ASP A 48 1.17 30.11 6.78
N VAL A 49 2.49 30.02 6.96
CA VAL A 49 3.14 30.04 8.27
C VAL A 49 3.32 31.46 8.75
N LYS A 50 2.75 31.77 9.93
CA LYS A 50 2.87 33.11 10.51
C LYS A 50 4.09 33.19 11.44
N HIS A 51 4.96 34.16 11.18
CA HIS A 51 6.08 34.46 12.06
C HIS A 51 5.61 35.42 13.17
N GLU A 52 5.70 34.97 14.43
CA GLU A 52 5.22 35.69 15.61
C GLU A 52 6.30 36.62 16.23
N GLY A 53 7.51 36.60 15.69
CA GLY A 53 8.67 37.37 16.18
C GLY A 53 9.77 36.48 16.76
N GLY A 54 11.02 36.93 16.69
CA GLY A 54 12.17 36.13 17.16
C GLY A 54 12.28 34.78 16.49
N GLU A 55 12.22 33.71 17.28
CA GLU A 55 12.28 32.32 16.86
C GLU A 55 10.89 31.64 16.83
N TRP A 56 9.78 32.39 17.01
CA TRP A 56 8.44 31.86 17.14
C TRP A 56 7.64 31.86 15.86
N PHE A 57 6.98 30.72 15.59
CA PHE A 57 6.14 30.53 14.43
C PHE A 57 4.83 29.87 14.83
N ALA A 58 3.70 30.39 14.33
CA ALA A 58 2.43 29.70 14.37
C ALA A 58 2.37 28.77 13.15
N CYS A 59 2.68 27.49 13.36
CA CYS A 59 2.78 26.47 12.32
C CYS A 59 2.44 25.08 12.88
N THR A 60 2.19 24.15 11.99
CA THR A 60 1.99 22.73 12.33
C THR A 60 3.32 22.00 12.49
N LEU A 61 3.27 20.80 13.10
CA LEU A 61 4.44 19.91 13.12
C LEU A 61 4.89 19.52 11.69
N ALA A 62 3.93 19.29 10.80
CA ALA A 62 4.21 18.97 9.40
C ALA A 62 4.94 20.09 8.66
N ASP A 63 4.60 21.35 8.92
CA ASP A 63 5.33 22.50 8.35
C ASP A 63 6.80 22.50 8.79
N VAL A 64 7.05 22.22 10.07
CA VAL A 64 8.43 22.17 10.59
C VAL A 64 9.19 20.99 9.98
N GLN A 65 8.59 19.81 9.89
CA GLN A 65 9.19 18.63 9.28
C GLN A 65 9.53 18.87 7.81
N ALA A 66 8.60 19.48 7.06
CA ALA A 66 8.81 19.83 5.65
C ALA A 66 9.93 20.87 5.46
N ALA A 67 10.02 21.86 6.34
CA ALA A 67 11.10 22.84 6.30
C ALA A 67 12.46 22.22 6.66
N ILE A 68 12.51 21.34 7.64
CA ILE A 68 13.72 20.56 7.97
C ILE A 68 14.15 19.72 6.77
N LEU A 69 13.20 19.07 6.12
CA LEU A 69 13.46 18.23 4.94
C LEU A 69 14.05 19.05 3.79
N GLU A 70 13.50 20.25 3.52
CA GLU A 70 14.07 21.16 2.52
C GLU A 70 15.51 21.54 2.86
N VAL A 71 15.80 21.84 4.13
CA VAL A 71 17.17 22.17 4.56
C VAL A 71 18.12 20.97 4.46
N LYS A 72 17.65 19.77 4.82
CA LYS A 72 18.45 18.54 4.77
C LYS A 72 18.81 18.13 3.34
N THR A 73 17.86 18.22 2.44
CA THR A 73 18.00 17.78 1.05
C THR A 73 18.52 18.86 0.10
N GLY A 74 18.34 20.12 0.44
CA GLY A 74 18.58 21.24 -0.45
C GLY A 74 17.55 21.37 -1.61
N VAL A 75 16.50 20.54 -1.61
CA VAL A 75 15.46 20.50 -2.63
C VAL A 75 14.27 21.34 -2.17
N ARG A 76 13.81 22.26 -3.01
CA ARG A 76 12.62 23.07 -2.76
C ARG A 76 11.39 22.20 -2.50
N ASN A 77 10.69 22.45 -1.41
CA ASN A 77 9.58 21.62 -0.91
C ASN A 77 8.27 22.44 -0.81
N GLU A 78 7.79 22.92 -1.94
CA GLU A 78 6.57 23.76 -2.00
C GLU A 78 5.30 23.01 -1.56
N ASP A 79 5.25 21.69 -1.82
CA ASP A 79 4.13 20.85 -1.45
C ASP A 79 4.15 20.42 0.04
N LYS A 80 5.12 20.93 0.82
CA LYS A 80 5.28 20.62 2.25
C LYS A 80 5.38 19.13 2.56
N ARG A 81 6.07 18.38 1.73
CA ARG A 81 6.27 16.94 1.90
C ARG A 81 7.15 16.66 3.12
N THR A 82 6.86 15.59 3.84
CA THR A 82 7.49 15.29 5.14
C THR A 82 8.40 14.07 5.13
N LEU A 83 8.41 13.30 4.02
CA LEU A 83 9.18 12.07 3.90
C LEU A 83 10.25 12.16 2.81
N SER A 84 11.45 11.64 3.13
CA SER A 84 12.53 11.44 2.18
C SER A 84 13.41 10.29 2.68
N PHE A 85 13.04 9.08 2.31
CA PHE A 85 13.84 7.89 2.59
C PHE A 85 14.15 7.17 1.28
N GLY A 86 15.27 6.47 1.27
CA GLY A 86 15.70 5.69 0.11
C GLY A 86 15.05 4.30 0.06
N LEU A 87 15.26 3.64 -1.07
CA LEU A 87 14.90 2.24 -1.24
C LEU A 87 15.80 1.33 -0.39
N ARG A 88 15.21 0.29 0.19
CA ARG A 88 15.98 -0.82 0.74
C ARG A 88 16.54 -1.69 -0.39
N PRO A 89 17.60 -2.49 -0.12
CA PRO A 89 18.24 -3.31 -1.15
C PRO A 89 17.27 -4.23 -1.91
N GLU A 90 16.35 -4.87 -1.21
CA GLU A 90 15.35 -5.76 -1.83
C GLU A 90 14.33 -5.00 -2.69
N GLN A 91 13.99 -3.77 -2.31
CA GLN A 91 13.10 -2.93 -3.11
C GLN A 91 13.81 -2.51 -4.41
N THR A 92 15.09 -2.16 -4.31
CA THR A 92 15.93 -1.87 -5.49
C THR A 92 16.01 -3.07 -6.39
N ALA A 93 16.27 -4.27 -5.85
CA ALA A 93 16.34 -5.50 -6.61
C ALA A 93 15.00 -5.85 -7.30
N ALA A 94 13.87 -5.62 -6.62
CA ALA A 94 12.55 -5.82 -7.21
C ALA A 94 12.30 -4.90 -8.41
N ILE A 95 12.67 -3.63 -8.26
CA ILE A 95 12.55 -2.63 -9.33
C ILE A 95 13.46 -3.00 -10.49
N ASP A 96 14.73 -3.31 -10.23
CA ASP A 96 15.70 -3.62 -11.27
C ASP A 96 15.31 -4.85 -12.06
N LYS A 97 14.84 -5.91 -11.40
CA LYS A 97 14.35 -7.12 -12.06
C LYS A 97 13.12 -6.82 -12.93
N ALA A 98 12.18 -6.00 -12.44
CA ALA A 98 11.01 -5.61 -13.22
C ALA A 98 11.38 -4.77 -14.46
N VAL A 99 12.27 -3.78 -14.30
CA VAL A 99 12.77 -2.96 -15.43
C VAL A 99 13.43 -3.85 -16.47
N GLN A 100 14.38 -4.69 -16.05
CA GLN A 100 15.08 -5.59 -16.95
C GLN A 100 14.12 -6.50 -17.72
N TYR A 101 13.12 -7.07 -17.03
CA TYR A 101 12.13 -7.91 -17.66
C TYR A 101 11.27 -7.11 -18.67
N PHE A 102 10.78 -5.95 -18.31
CA PHE A 102 9.93 -5.14 -19.18
C PHE A 102 10.67 -4.69 -20.44
N ASP A 103 11.92 -4.27 -20.32
CA ASP A 103 12.75 -3.83 -21.43
C ASP A 103 13.07 -5.01 -22.37
N SER A 104 13.45 -6.17 -21.83
CA SER A 104 13.74 -7.37 -22.62
C SER A 104 12.50 -7.87 -23.33
N TYR A 105 11.36 -7.96 -22.62
CA TYR A 105 10.11 -8.46 -23.18
C TYR A 105 9.63 -7.62 -24.37
N LYS A 106 9.70 -6.29 -24.26
CA LYS A 106 9.30 -5.38 -25.33
C LYS A 106 10.21 -5.46 -26.55
N SER A 107 11.47 -5.77 -26.37
CA SER A 107 12.40 -5.96 -27.49
C SER A 107 12.08 -7.22 -28.30
N GLU A 108 11.50 -8.26 -27.66
CA GLU A 108 11.20 -9.54 -28.26
C GLU A 108 9.74 -9.67 -28.71
N ASN A 109 8.82 -8.92 -28.08
CA ASN A 109 7.37 -9.03 -28.28
C ASN A 109 6.74 -7.64 -28.46
N THR A 110 6.56 -7.20 -29.70
CA THR A 110 6.00 -5.87 -30.01
C THR A 110 4.49 -5.78 -29.73
N ASP A 111 3.76 -6.87 -29.80
CA ASP A 111 2.29 -6.88 -29.82
C ASP A 111 1.65 -7.37 -28.51
N LYS A 112 2.46 -7.74 -27.52
CA LYS A 112 1.97 -8.24 -26.23
C LYS A 112 2.38 -7.33 -25.07
N THR A 113 1.48 -7.19 -24.12
CA THR A 113 1.74 -6.44 -22.88
C THR A 113 2.49 -7.34 -21.88
N PRO A 114 3.64 -6.92 -21.35
CA PRO A 114 4.39 -7.68 -20.35
C PRO A 114 3.70 -7.67 -18.99
N HIS A 115 3.79 -8.79 -18.29
CA HIS A 115 3.23 -9.03 -16.97
C HIS A 115 4.34 -9.35 -15.99
N PHE A 116 4.36 -8.69 -14.83
CA PHE A 116 5.36 -8.94 -13.78
C PHE A 116 4.72 -9.03 -12.40
N LEU A 117 5.13 -10.00 -11.60
CA LEU A 117 4.59 -10.26 -10.25
C LEU A 117 5.62 -9.95 -9.17
N TRP A 118 5.26 -9.10 -8.20
CA TRP A 118 5.96 -8.99 -6.93
C TRP A 118 5.28 -9.85 -5.88
N ASN A 119 5.85 -11.02 -5.62
CA ASN A 119 5.56 -11.83 -4.46
C ASN A 119 6.35 -11.30 -3.28
N ALA A 120 5.83 -10.30 -2.62
CA ALA A 120 6.52 -9.63 -1.53
C ALA A 120 5.64 -9.57 -0.29
N LYS A 121 6.19 -10.04 0.83
CA LYS A 121 5.49 -10.11 2.12
C LYS A 121 4.89 -8.75 2.54
N MET A 122 3.97 -8.80 3.49
CA MET A 122 3.45 -7.60 4.14
C MET A 122 4.60 -6.75 4.73
N ARG A 123 4.50 -5.42 4.65
CA ARG A 123 5.52 -4.44 5.07
C ARG A 123 6.80 -4.42 4.23
N PHE A 124 6.76 -5.01 3.05
CA PHE A 124 7.80 -4.81 2.04
C PHE A 124 7.88 -3.36 1.57
N GLY A 125 6.79 -2.58 1.66
CA GLY A 125 6.68 -1.23 1.09
C GLY A 125 6.42 -1.28 -0.41
N LYS A 126 5.51 -2.16 -0.83
CA LYS A 126 5.14 -2.37 -2.25
C LYS A 126 4.69 -1.08 -2.91
N THR A 127 3.89 -0.26 -2.22
CA THR A 127 3.36 1.03 -2.70
C THR A 127 4.49 1.98 -3.09
N PHE A 128 5.38 2.26 -2.15
CA PHE A 128 6.54 3.12 -2.38
C PHE A 128 7.45 2.59 -3.50
N ALA A 129 7.77 1.28 -3.47
CA ALA A 129 8.59 0.64 -4.50
C ALA A 129 7.93 0.70 -5.88
N ALA A 130 6.60 0.56 -5.98
CA ALA A 130 5.87 0.66 -7.25
C ALA A 130 5.92 2.09 -7.82
N TYR A 131 5.82 3.11 -6.97
CA TYR A 131 6.03 4.50 -7.41
C TYR A 131 7.46 4.76 -7.87
N GLN A 132 8.45 4.20 -7.18
CA GLN A 132 9.86 4.32 -7.62
C GLN A 132 10.11 3.58 -8.94
N LEU A 133 9.46 2.42 -9.15
CA LEU A 133 9.47 1.75 -10.45
C LEU A 133 8.86 2.66 -11.53
N ALA A 134 7.69 3.23 -11.27
CA ALA A 134 7.04 4.14 -12.21
C ALA A 134 7.92 5.34 -12.57
N LYS A 135 8.60 5.92 -11.57
CA LYS A 135 9.58 7.00 -11.76
C LYS A 135 10.76 6.54 -12.62
N LYS A 136 11.31 5.36 -12.36
CA LYS A 136 12.45 4.78 -13.08
C LYS A 136 12.11 4.45 -14.53
N MET A 137 10.92 3.94 -14.79
CA MET A 137 10.38 3.66 -16.12
C MET A 137 9.92 4.93 -16.88
N GLY A 138 9.86 6.08 -16.20
CA GLY A 138 9.37 7.32 -16.79
C GLY A 138 7.86 7.33 -17.07
N TRP A 139 7.09 6.48 -16.40
CA TRP A 139 5.64 6.40 -16.57
C TRP A 139 4.96 7.68 -16.14
N LYS A 140 3.98 8.10 -16.92
CA LYS A 140 3.19 9.32 -16.68
C LYS A 140 1.76 9.02 -16.26
N LYS A 141 1.27 7.83 -16.56
CA LYS A 141 -0.12 7.43 -16.27
C LYS A 141 -0.13 6.03 -15.69
N VAL A 142 -0.43 5.94 -14.40
CA VAL A 142 -0.47 4.69 -13.65
C VAL A 142 -1.90 4.48 -13.13
N LEU A 143 -2.49 3.34 -13.44
CA LEU A 143 -3.79 2.93 -12.91
C LEU A 143 -3.58 1.84 -11.86
N ILE A 144 -4.14 2.04 -10.68
CA ILE A 144 -4.11 1.08 -9.58
C ILE A 144 -5.50 0.49 -9.39
N LEU A 145 -5.60 -0.82 -9.48
CA LEU A 145 -6.83 -1.58 -9.30
C LEU A 145 -6.71 -2.51 -8.11
N THR A 146 -7.73 -2.54 -7.25
CA THR A 146 -7.78 -3.39 -6.06
C THR A 146 -9.19 -3.89 -5.78
N PHE A 147 -9.33 -5.02 -5.07
CA PHE A 147 -10.59 -5.43 -4.45
C PHE A 147 -10.81 -4.84 -3.05
N LYS A 148 -9.75 -4.26 -2.45
CA LYS A 148 -9.78 -3.70 -1.09
C LYS A 148 -9.63 -2.18 -1.11
N PRO A 149 -10.70 -1.40 -1.27
CA PRO A 149 -10.61 0.07 -1.30
C PRO A 149 -9.96 0.68 -0.06
N ALA A 150 -9.89 -0.06 1.06
CA ALA A 150 -9.27 0.39 2.29
C ALA A 150 -7.76 0.69 2.17
N VAL A 151 -7.08 0.14 1.15
CA VAL A 151 -5.64 0.40 0.92
C VAL A 151 -5.38 1.75 0.24
N GLN A 152 -6.41 2.47 -0.21
CA GLN A 152 -6.29 3.75 -0.90
C GLN A 152 -5.42 4.75 -0.14
N ASN A 153 -5.65 4.89 1.17
CA ASN A 153 -4.92 5.87 1.99
C ASN A 153 -3.40 5.63 1.95
N ALA A 154 -2.94 4.37 1.94
CA ALA A 154 -1.51 4.07 1.86
C ALA A 154 -0.91 4.54 0.52
N TRP A 155 -1.63 4.34 -0.58
CA TRP A 155 -1.20 4.80 -1.90
C TRP A 155 -1.17 6.34 -1.98
N GLU A 156 -2.21 6.99 -1.47
CA GLU A 156 -2.33 8.45 -1.48
C GLU A 156 -1.28 9.11 -0.57
N GLU A 157 -1.10 8.60 0.66
CA GLU A 157 -0.15 9.14 1.63
C GLU A 157 1.30 9.00 1.18
N ASP A 158 1.71 7.85 0.64
CA ASP A 158 3.07 7.66 0.11
C ASP A 158 3.35 8.63 -1.03
N LEU A 159 2.40 8.85 -1.94
CA LEU A 159 2.54 9.78 -3.05
C LEU A 159 2.57 11.23 -2.58
N ALA A 160 1.69 11.60 -1.64
CA ALA A 160 1.55 12.98 -1.17
C ALA A 160 2.70 13.41 -0.26
N ASN A 161 3.25 12.50 0.55
CA ASN A 161 4.20 12.88 1.59
C ASN A 161 5.67 12.69 1.20
N HIS A 162 5.99 11.86 0.19
CA HIS A 162 7.38 11.61 -0.18
C HIS A 162 7.89 12.62 -1.21
N LEU A 163 9.09 13.19 -0.96
CA LEU A 163 9.70 14.24 -1.78
C LEU A 163 9.94 13.82 -3.24
N ASP A 164 10.23 12.54 -3.47
CA ASP A 164 10.51 11.98 -4.79
C ASP A 164 9.34 12.10 -5.78
N PHE A 165 8.12 12.24 -5.27
CA PHE A 165 6.90 12.32 -6.07
C PHE A 165 6.30 13.73 -6.10
N ALA A 166 7.13 14.76 -5.85
CA ALA A 166 6.72 16.16 -5.98
C ALA A 166 6.15 16.41 -7.37
N GLY A 167 4.98 17.07 -7.42
CA GLY A 167 4.28 17.37 -8.66
C GLY A 167 3.47 16.21 -9.27
N TRP A 168 3.45 14.98 -8.66
CA TRP A 168 2.56 13.93 -9.09
C TRP A 168 1.14 14.18 -8.61
N GLN A 169 0.17 13.78 -9.42
CA GLN A 169 -1.26 13.94 -9.14
C GLN A 169 -1.87 12.59 -8.75
N PHE A 170 -2.70 12.59 -7.70
CA PHE A 170 -3.47 11.41 -7.29
C PHE A 170 -4.95 11.63 -7.54
N MET A 171 -5.59 10.68 -8.17
CA MET A 171 -7.02 10.69 -8.45
C MET A 171 -7.67 9.41 -7.96
N SER A 172 -8.76 9.54 -7.25
CA SER A 172 -9.60 8.43 -6.83
C SER A 172 -11.06 8.86 -6.87
N ARG A 173 -11.99 7.93 -6.73
CA ARG A 173 -13.42 8.24 -6.65
C ARG A 173 -13.80 9.16 -5.48
N LYS A 174 -12.94 9.24 -4.45
CA LYS A 174 -13.17 10.09 -3.26
C LYS A 174 -12.59 11.50 -3.41
N THR A 175 -11.79 11.74 -4.41
CA THR A 175 -11.25 13.08 -4.69
C THR A 175 -12.32 13.92 -5.36
N ASP A 176 -12.60 15.10 -4.77
CA ASP A 176 -13.50 16.13 -5.36
C ASP A 176 -12.85 16.83 -6.57
N PHE A 177 -12.13 16.07 -7.39
CA PHE A 177 -11.31 16.58 -8.48
C PHE A 177 -11.93 16.15 -9.81
N ASP A 178 -12.18 17.12 -10.69
CA ASP A 178 -12.68 16.82 -12.05
C ASP A 178 -11.50 16.40 -12.94
N VAL A 179 -11.74 15.43 -13.82
CA VAL A 179 -10.78 15.03 -14.87
C VAL A 179 -10.33 16.23 -15.72
N ALA A 180 -11.20 17.22 -15.87
CA ALA A 180 -10.90 18.47 -16.58
C ALA A 180 -9.82 19.33 -15.92
N ASP A 181 -9.62 19.17 -14.60
CA ASP A 181 -8.64 19.93 -13.82
C ASP A 181 -7.24 19.26 -13.81
N LEU A 182 -7.10 18.08 -14.42
CA LEU A 182 -5.83 17.38 -14.50
C LEU A 182 -4.81 18.14 -15.33
N ASP A 183 -3.65 18.40 -14.73
CA ASP A 183 -2.49 18.93 -15.45
C ASP A 183 -1.84 17.79 -16.26
N LYS A 184 -2.10 17.78 -17.56
CA LYS A 184 -1.61 16.75 -18.50
C LYS A 184 -0.08 16.69 -18.62
N SER A 185 0.62 17.70 -18.14
CA SER A 185 2.10 17.74 -18.12
C SER A 185 2.71 16.95 -16.96
N LYS A 186 1.92 16.70 -15.90
CA LYS A 186 2.34 16.03 -14.67
C LYS A 186 1.95 14.55 -14.69
N PRO A 187 2.72 13.69 -14.00
CA PRO A 187 2.34 12.30 -13.81
C PRO A 187 1.02 12.17 -13.04
N LEU A 188 0.20 11.22 -13.46
CA LEU A 188 -1.09 10.90 -12.87
C LEU A 188 -1.07 9.47 -12.33
N VAL A 189 -1.51 9.32 -11.09
CA VAL A 189 -1.88 8.05 -10.48
C VAL A 189 -3.40 8.06 -10.30
N CYS A 190 -4.08 7.08 -10.89
CA CYS A 190 -5.49 6.85 -10.70
C CYS A 190 -5.70 5.59 -9.88
N PHE A 191 -6.46 5.69 -8.79
CA PHE A 191 -6.75 4.58 -7.89
C PHE A 191 -8.25 4.27 -7.87
N GLY A 192 -8.60 3.00 -7.97
CA GLY A 192 -9.97 2.56 -7.79
C GLY A 192 -10.11 1.08 -7.56
N SER A 193 -11.32 0.68 -7.17
CA SER A 193 -11.65 -0.73 -7.10
C SER A 193 -12.05 -1.26 -8.49
N PHE A 194 -11.97 -2.57 -8.66
CA PHE A 194 -12.52 -3.24 -9.85
C PHE A 194 -13.98 -2.89 -10.06
N GLN A 195 -14.76 -2.87 -8.98
CA GLN A 195 -16.18 -2.50 -9.02
C GLN A 195 -16.40 -1.06 -9.48
N ASP A 196 -15.49 -0.15 -9.13
CA ASP A 196 -15.61 1.26 -9.53
C ASP A 196 -15.41 1.41 -11.03
N PHE A 197 -14.37 0.81 -11.60
CA PHE A 197 -13.94 1.05 -12.98
C PHE A 197 -14.45 0.02 -13.99
N LEU A 198 -14.60 -1.24 -13.58
CA LEU A 198 -15.05 -2.32 -14.48
C LEU A 198 -16.52 -2.67 -14.30
N GLY A 199 -17.19 -2.19 -13.25
CA GLY A 199 -18.63 -2.40 -13.06
C GLY A 199 -19.46 -1.76 -14.16
N LYS A 200 -20.48 -2.50 -14.64
CA LYS A 200 -21.39 -2.05 -15.69
C LYS A 200 -22.45 -1.10 -15.15
N ASN A 201 -23.02 -0.28 -16.03
CA ASN A 201 -24.23 0.48 -15.75
C ASN A 201 -25.47 -0.42 -15.94
N LYS A 202 -26.67 0.09 -15.57
CA LYS A 202 -27.95 -0.64 -15.70
C LYS A 202 -28.28 -1.10 -17.13
N ALA A 203 -27.58 -0.59 -18.14
CA ALA A 203 -27.75 -0.94 -19.56
C ALA A 203 -26.63 -1.87 -20.08
N GLY A 204 -25.79 -2.40 -19.18
CA GLY A 204 -24.70 -3.32 -19.53
C GLY A 204 -23.44 -2.65 -20.10
N GLY A 205 -23.39 -1.31 -20.17
CA GLY A 205 -22.24 -0.56 -20.69
C GLY A 205 -21.34 0.02 -19.59
N ILE A 206 -20.23 0.64 -19.99
CA ILE A 206 -19.32 1.36 -19.10
C ILE A 206 -20.09 2.52 -18.43
N LYS A 207 -19.84 2.74 -17.14
CA LYS A 207 -20.41 3.90 -16.43
C LYS A 207 -19.82 5.19 -17.03
N ALA A 208 -20.69 6.14 -17.41
CA ALA A 208 -20.27 7.37 -18.10
C ALA A 208 -19.13 8.12 -17.39
N ASN A 209 -19.13 8.14 -16.07
CA ASN A 209 -18.07 8.77 -15.27
C ASN A 209 -16.70 8.05 -15.37
N ASN A 210 -16.65 6.85 -15.91
CA ASN A 210 -15.45 6.02 -16.04
C ASN A 210 -14.95 5.92 -17.49
N GLU A 211 -15.66 6.47 -18.47
CA GLU A 211 -15.29 6.39 -19.89
C GLU A 211 -13.85 6.88 -20.13
N TRP A 212 -13.41 7.92 -19.42
CA TRP A 212 -12.07 8.45 -19.53
C TRP A 212 -10.99 7.45 -19.10
N VAL A 213 -11.26 6.58 -18.10
CA VAL A 213 -10.32 5.54 -17.65
C VAL A 213 -10.11 4.54 -18.77
N HIS A 214 -11.17 4.14 -19.47
CA HIS A 214 -11.13 3.20 -20.58
C HIS A 214 -10.56 3.83 -21.87
N ALA A 215 -10.76 5.13 -22.06
CA ALA A 215 -10.20 5.88 -23.20
C ALA A 215 -8.73 6.27 -23.00
N THR A 216 -8.19 6.13 -21.79
CA THR A 216 -6.80 6.49 -21.49
C THR A 216 -5.87 5.32 -21.81
N ASN A 217 -4.79 5.61 -22.54
CA ASN A 217 -3.67 4.69 -22.69
C ASN A 217 -2.78 4.79 -21.44
N TRP A 218 -2.83 3.79 -20.57
CA TRP A 218 -2.05 3.73 -19.35
C TRP A 218 -0.63 3.22 -19.64
N ASP A 219 0.37 3.75 -18.95
CA ASP A 219 1.73 3.22 -19.03
C ASP A 219 1.84 1.91 -18.26
N CYS A 220 1.16 1.85 -17.11
CA CYS A 220 1.07 0.64 -16.29
C CYS A 220 -0.27 0.53 -15.59
N VAL A 221 -0.80 -0.68 -15.55
CA VAL A 221 -1.88 -1.09 -14.64
C VAL A 221 -1.26 -1.92 -13.51
N ILE A 222 -1.49 -1.50 -12.27
CA ILE A 222 -1.04 -2.17 -11.07
C ILE A 222 -2.23 -2.85 -10.41
N PHE A 223 -2.15 -4.16 -10.22
CA PHE A 223 -3.11 -4.94 -9.45
C PHE A 223 -2.60 -5.10 -8.01
N ASP A 224 -3.21 -4.38 -7.08
CA ASP A 224 -2.84 -4.47 -5.66
C ASP A 224 -3.68 -5.53 -4.94
N GLU A 225 -3.04 -6.26 -4.02
CA GLU A 225 -3.63 -7.42 -3.32
C GLU A 225 -4.11 -8.50 -4.29
N TYR A 226 -3.27 -8.83 -5.29
CA TYR A 226 -3.57 -9.85 -6.28
C TYR A 226 -3.57 -11.25 -5.66
N HIS A 227 -4.76 -11.78 -5.47
CA HIS A 227 -5.00 -13.14 -4.99
C HIS A 227 -5.65 -13.97 -6.10
N TYR A 228 -4.85 -14.69 -6.87
CA TYR A 228 -5.33 -15.53 -7.99
C TYR A 228 -6.44 -16.50 -7.53
N GLY A 229 -7.48 -16.61 -8.30
CA GLY A 229 -8.66 -17.42 -7.98
C GLY A 229 -9.70 -16.65 -7.20
N ALA A 230 -9.37 -16.08 -6.04
CA ALA A 230 -10.27 -15.18 -5.33
C ALA A 230 -10.59 -13.93 -6.16
N TRP A 231 -9.67 -13.47 -6.96
CA TRP A 231 -9.85 -12.39 -7.91
C TRP A 231 -10.92 -12.73 -8.97
N ARG A 232 -10.82 -13.91 -9.58
CA ARG A 232 -11.80 -14.38 -10.59
C ARG A 232 -13.15 -14.73 -9.96
N GLU A 233 -13.17 -15.32 -8.78
CA GLU A 233 -14.38 -15.62 -8.03
C GLU A 233 -15.09 -14.35 -7.57
N SER A 234 -14.40 -13.39 -6.97
CA SER A 234 -14.98 -12.12 -6.54
C SER A 234 -15.47 -11.27 -7.70
N ALA A 235 -14.77 -11.34 -8.83
CA ALA A 235 -15.25 -10.71 -10.05
C ALA A 235 -16.54 -11.37 -10.54
N LYS A 236 -16.62 -12.70 -10.55
CA LYS A 236 -17.82 -13.45 -10.91
C LYS A 236 -18.99 -13.10 -9.99
N GLU A 237 -18.79 -13.09 -8.67
CA GLU A 237 -19.82 -12.71 -7.69
C GLU A 237 -20.35 -11.28 -7.87
N LEU A 238 -19.47 -10.33 -8.22
CA LEU A 238 -19.88 -8.94 -8.50
C LEU A 238 -20.79 -8.81 -9.72
N PHE A 239 -20.57 -9.66 -10.75
CA PHE A 239 -21.44 -9.68 -11.95
C PHE A 239 -22.71 -10.46 -11.71
N GLU A 240 -22.68 -11.56 -10.96
CA GLU A 240 -23.87 -12.37 -10.63
C GLU A 240 -24.83 -11.63 -9.67
N ALA A 241 -24.32 -10.74 -8.82
CA ALA A 241 -25.15 -9.96 -7.90
C ALA A 241 -25.92 -8.81 -8.58
N GLU A 242 -25.41 -8.29 -9.70
CA GLU A 242 -26.08 -7.24 -10.48
C GLU A 242 -27.13 -7.78 -11.47
N ASP A 243 -27.06 -9.07 -11.90
CA ASP A 243 -27.90 -9.67 -12.93
C ASP A 243 -28.56 -10.99 -12.49
N LYS A 244 -29.44 -10.94 -11.48
CA LYS A 244 -30.27 -12.12 -11.13
C LYS A 244 -31.31 -12.52 -12.19
N ASN A 245 -31.44 -11.79 -13.28
CA ASN A 245 -32.44 -11.99 -14.33
C ASN A 245 -31.89 -12.48 -15.70
N GLU A 246 -30.58 -12.66 -15.87
CA GLU A 246 -29.99 -13.11 -17.16
C GLU A 246 -29.05 -14.33 -17.02
N LEU A 247 -29.39 -15.25 -16.15
CA LEU A 247 -28.54 -16.39 -15.71
C LEU A 247 -28.29 -17.48 -16.78
N GLU A 248 -28.87 -17.41 -17.98
CA GLU A 248 -28.69 -18.45 -19.01
C GLU A 248 -27.55 -18.18 -20.02
N PHE A 249 -26.96 -16.95 -20.01
CA PHE A 249 -25.89 -16.59 -20.97
C PHE A 249 -24.47 -16.55 -20.41
N ALA A 250 -24.29 -16.68 -19.10
CA ALA A 250 -23.06 -16.26 -18.42
C ALA A 250 -21.99 -17.32 -18.18
N GLU A 251 -22.25 -18.61 -18.35
CA GLU A 251 -21.28 -19.67 -18.00
C GLU A 251 -20.05 -19.77 -18.92
N GLY A 252 -20.09 -19.21 -20.12
CA GLY A 252 -18.96 -19.20 -21.06
C GLY A 252 -18.31 -17.83 -21.26
N GLU A 253 -19.08 -16.76 -21.29
CA GLU A 253 -18.62 -15.42 -21.66
C GLU A 253 -18.18 -14.57 -20.44
N GLY A 254 -18.71 -14.82 -19.25
CA GLY A 254 -18.34 -14.07 -18.04
C GLY A 254 -16.89 -14.32 -17.57
N MET A 255 -16.36 -15.53 -17.79
CA MET A 255 -14.97 -15.86 -17.48
C MET A 255 -13.97 -15.19 -18.43
N ALA A 256 -14.33 -15.04 -19.70
CA ALA A 256 -13.48 -14.39 -20.70
C ALA A 256 -13.37 -12.86 -20.49
N TYR A 257 -14.31 -12.25 -19.80
CA TYR A 257 -14.35 -10.80 -19.58
C TYR A 257 -13.32 -10.31 -18.53
N PHE A 258 -12.82 -11.20 -17.67
CA PHE A 258 -11.83 -10.90 -16.64
C PHE A 258 -10.43 -11.45 -16.95
N ASP A 259 -10.22 -11.97 -18.13
CA ASP A 259 -8.88 -12.15 -18.66
C ASP A 259 -8.29 -10.75 -18.95
N GLU A 260 -7.09 -10.47 -18.47
CA GLU A 260 -6.40 -9.20 -18.71
C GLU A 260 -6.34 -8.87 -20.20
N ALA A 261 -6.29 -9.89 -21.06
CA ALA A 261 -6.34 -9.74 -22.51
C ALA A 261 -7.67 -9.16 -23.02
N ASN A 262 -8.75 -9.32 -22.25
CA ASN A 262 -10.11 -8.87 -22.61
C ASN A 262 -10.56 -7.67 -21.76
N MET A 263 -9.71 -7.15 -20.86
CA MET A 263 -10.05 -5.94 -20.12
C MET A 263 -10.16 -4.75 -21.09
N PRO A 264 -11.24 -3.94 -20.98
CA PRO A 264 -11.41 -2.76 -21.83
C PRO A 264 -10.52 -1.59 -21.37
N ILE A 265 -9.27 -1.90 -20.99
CA ILE A 265 -8.25 -0.93 -20.52
C ILE A 265 -6.97 -1.17 -21.33
N THR A 266 -6.53 -0.13 -22.01
CA THR A 266 -5.28 -0.18 -22.78
C THR A 266 -4.10 0.21 -21.87
N THR A 267 -3.09 -0.65 -21.79
CA THR A 267 -1.88 -0.39 -21.01
C THR A 267 -0.61 -0.94 -21.67
N GLY A 268 0.51 -0.32 -21.33
CA GLY A 268 1.84 -0.76 -21.78
C GLY A 268 2.47 -1.83 -20.90
N HIS A 269 2.03 -2.00 -19.63
CA HIS A 269 2.61 -2.93 -18.66
C HIS A 269 1.56 -3.36 -17.64
N TYR A 270 1.70 -4.58 -17.11
CA TYR A 270 0.97 -5.05 -15.95
C TYR A 270 1.93 -5.37 -14.80
N LEU A 271 1.66 -4.83 -13.60
CA LEU A 271 2.38 -5.15 -12.37
C LEU A 271 1.39 -5.72 -11.35
N TYR A 272 1.69 -6.90 -10.84
CA TYR A 272 0.88 -7.58 -9.84
C TYR A 272 1.59 -7.54 -8.49
N LEU A 273 0.89 -7.11 -7.45
CA LEU A 273 1.41 -7.02 -6.09
C LEU A 273 0.65 -8.00 -5.20
N SER A 274 1.36 -8.95 -4.61
CA SER A 274 0.76 -9.93 -3.70
C SER A 274 1.73 -10.30 -2.59
N GLY A 275 1.19 -10.62 -1.41
CA GLY A 275 1.93 -11.25 -0.32
C GLY A 275 1.75 -12.77 -0.27
N THR A 276 0.77 -13.30 -1.00
CA THR A 276 0.37 -14.72 -0.97
C THR A 276 -0.05 -15.24 -2.35
N PRO A 277 0.80 -15.15 -3.39
CA PRO A 277 0.43 -15.52 -4.76
C PRO A 277 0.53 -17.02 -5.02
N PHE A 278 0.37 -17.88 -4.00
CA PHE A 278 0.62 -19.32 -4.10
C PHE A 278 -0.16 -19.99 -5.23
N ARG A 279 -1.43 -19.61 -5.43
CA ARG A 279 -2.27 -20.17 -6.51
C ARG A 279 -1.81 -19.71 -7.89
N ALA A 280 -1.46 -18.43 -8.06
CA ALA A 280 -0.98 -17.89 -9.33
C ALA A 280 0.33 -18.57 -9.78
N ILE A 281 1.24 -18.81 -8.83
CA ILE A 281 2.51 -19.51 -9.11
C ILE A 281 2.25 -20.99 -9.40
N SER A 282 1.41 -21.68 -8.60
CA SER A 282 1.13 -23.10 -8.78
C SER A 282 0.32 -23.41 -10.04
N SER A 283 -0.48 -22.47 -10.55
CA SER A 283 -1.24 -22.62 -11.79
C SER A 283 -0.39 -22.40 -13.05
N GLY A 284 0.86 -21.93 -12.91
CA GLY A 284 1.72 -21.62 -14.04
C GLY A 284 1.37 -20.32 -14.78
N GLU A 285 0.60 -19.43 -14.16
CA GLU A 285 0.23 -18.14 -14.73
C GLU A 285 1.45 -17.23 -14.94
N PHE A 286 2.43 -17.33 -14.05
CA PHE A 286 3.69 -16.61 -14.13
C PHE A 286 4.87 -17.59 -14.18
N ILE A 287 5.81 -17.36 -15.06
CA ILE A 287 7.09 -18.05 -15.10
C ILE A 287 8.11 -17.36 -14.17
N GLU A 288 9.20 -18.03 -13.83
CA GLU A 288 10.18 -17.54 -12.83
C GLU A 288 10.79 -16.18 -13.20
N GLU A 289 10.99 -15.92 -14.47
CA GLU A 289 11.52 -14.66 -15.00
C GLU A 289 10.59 -13.48 -14.73
N GLN A 290 9.29 -13.74 -14.64
CA GLN A 290 8.22 -12.77 -14.40
C GLN A 290 7.96 -12.51 -12.91
N ILE A 291 8.69 -13.17 -12.01
CA ILE A 291 8.40 -13.11 -10.58
C ILE A 291 9.60 -12.56 -9.82
N PHE A 292 9.36 -11.58 -8.95
CA PHE A 292 10.28 -11.23 -7.88
C PHE A 292 9.74 -11.77 -6.55
N ASN A 293 10.57 -12.50 -5.81
CA ASN A 293 10.20 -13.09 -4.53
C ASN A 293 10.95 -12.43 -3.38
N TRP A 294 10.21 -12.03 -2.33
CA TRP A 294 10.76 -11.59 -1.06
C TRP A 294 9.90 -12.09 0.09
N THR A 295 10.41 -13.10 0.77
CA THR A 295 9.70 -13.78 1.85
C THR A 295 10.06 -13.20 3.22
N TYR A 296 9.34 -13.65 4.23
CA TYR A 296 9.69 -13.34 5.61
C TYR A 296 11.08 -13.86 6.01
N SER A 297 11.46 -15.06 5.55
CA SER A 297 12.78 -15.63 5.81
C SER A 297 13.90 -14.82 5.18
N ASP A 298 13.68 -14.26 3.99
CA ASP A 298 14.66 -13.38 3.34
C ASP A 298 14.87 -12.10 4.13
N GLU A 299 13.77 -11.48 4.64
CA GLU A 299 13.86 -10.30 5.49
C GLU A 299 14.60 -10.57 6.80
N GLN A 300 14.31 -11.69 7.49
CA GLN A 300 15.01 -12.03 8.72
C GLN A 300 16.50 -12.27 8.47
N ARG A 301 16.83 -12.97 7.38
CA ARG A 301 18.24 -13.17 6.99
C ARG A 301 18.92 -11.83 6.70
N ALA A 302 18.28 -10.94 5.95
CA ALA A 302 18.83 -9.62 5.65
C ALA A 302 19.03 -8.78 6.93
N LYS A 303 18.10 -8.88 7.89
CA LYS A 303 18.18 -8.21 9.19
C LYS A 303 19.35 -8.71 10.04
N GLU A 304 19.61 -10.03 10.01
CA GLU A 304 20.68 -10.69 10.80
C GLU A 304 22.08 -10.44 10.22
N VAL A 305 22.20 -10.40 8.88
CA VAL A 305 23.51 -10.22 8.22
C VAL A 305 23.91 -8.77 8.02
N TRP A 306 23.01 -7.81 8.34
CA TRP A 306 23.28 -6.39 8.17
C TRP A 306 24.41 -5.92 9.10
N GLN A 307 25.45 -5.32 8.55
CA GLN A 307 26.66 -4.95 9.28
C GLN A 307 26.82 -3.44 9.49
N ASP A 308 26.10 -2.61 8.73
CA ASP A 308 26.21 -1.18 8.87
C ASP A 308 25.50 -0.67 10.14
N GLU A 309 25.94 0.48 10.66
CA GLU A 309 25.45 1.09 11.90
C GLU A 309 23.92 1.33 11.89
N VAL A 310 23.37 1.68 10.73
CA VAL A 310 21.92 1.92 10.54
C VAL A 310 21.29 0.76 9.79
N ASN A 311 20.63 -0.14 10.51
CA ASN A 311 19.92 -1.28 9.92
C ASN A 311 18.51 -0.87 9.46
N PRO A 312 18.22 -0.87 8.14
CA PRO A 312 16.92 -0.47 7.59
C PRO A 312 15.78 -1.44 7.94
N TYR A 313 16.12 -2.63 8.44
CA TYR A 313 15.16 -3.65 8.89
C TYR A 313 14.90 -3.60 10.40
N ALA A 314 15.61 -2.75 11.16
CA ALA A 314 15.52 -2.73 12.62
C ALA A 314 14.10 -2.49 13.14
N ALA A 315 13.37 -1.58 12.48
CA ALA A 315 12.00 -1.23 12.84
C ALA A 315 10.95 -2.26 12.38
N LEU A 316 11.34 -3.24 11.54
CA LEU A 316 10.41 -4.26 11.08
C LEU A 316 10.19 -5.31 12.17
N PRO A 317 8.93 -5.72 12.46
CA PRO A 317 8.64 -6.64 13.53
C PRO A 317 9.19 -8.04 13.23
N ARG A 318 9.60 -8.72 14.30
CA ARG A 318 9.84 -10.17 14.23
C ARG A 318 8.48 -10.88 14.25
N MET A 319 8.26 -11.78 13.30
CA MET A 319 7.12 -12.70 13.36
C MET A 319 7.53 -13.90 14.23
N VAL A 320 6.75 -14.18 15.25
CA VAL A 320 6.87 -15.41 16.03
C VAL A 320 5.72 -16.31 15.61
N MET A 321 6.02 -17.46 15.02
CA MET A 321 5.04 -18.47 14.68
C MET A 321 5.02 -19.49 15.81
N LEU A 322 3.93 -19.48 16.56
CA LEU A 322 3.67 -20.47 17.59
C LEU A 322 2.80 -21.57 16.97
N THR A 323 3.28 -22.80 17.02
CA THR A 323 2.49 -23.96 16.63
C THR A 323 2.22 -24.81 17.85
N TYR A 324 0.96 -25.15 18.08
CA TYR A 324 0.58 -26.08 19.12
C TYR A 324 -0.37 -27.14 18.57
N GLN A 325 -0.29 -28.30 19.18
CA GLN A 325 -1.20 -29.36 18.84
C GLN A 325 -2.59 -29.02 19.40
N LEU A 326 -3.58 -28.89 18.50
CA LEU A 326 -4.94 -28.64 18.93
C LEU A 326 -5.46 -29.80 19.80
N PRO A 327 -6.08 -29.51 20.96
CA PRO A 327 -6.79 -30.52 21.74
C PRO A 327 -7.80 -31.24 20.86
N PRO A 328 -8.02 -32.57 21.09
CA PRO A 328 -8.94 -33.36 20.27
C PRO A 328 -10.33 -32.73 20.13
N ALA A 329 -10.88 -32.21 21.22
CA ALA A 329 -12.19 -31.57 21.21
C ALA A 329 -12.29 -30.34 20.26
N ILE A 330 -11.24 -29.52 20.18
CA ILE A 330 -11.20 -28.39 19.26
C ILE A 330 -11.02 -28.88 17.83
N ARG A 331 -10.14 -29.85 17.63
CA ARG A 331 -9.90 -30.46 16.31
C ARG A 331 -11.18 -31.13 15.77
N ASP A 332 -11.91 -31.87 16.59
CA ASP A 332 -13.11 -32.57 16.17
C ASP A 332 -14.26 -31.62 15.78
N VAL A 333 -14.29 -30.42 16.33
CA VAL A 333 -15.23 -29.35 15.91
C VAL A 333 -14.78 -28.72 14.62
N ALA A 334 -13.49 -28.35 14.51
CA ALA A 334 -12.95 -27.66 13.36
C ALA A 334 -12.92 -28.53 12.08
N LEU A 335 -12.87 -29.88 12.23
CA LEU A 335 -12.93 -30.84 11.12
C LEU A 335 -14.37 -31.17 10.66
N LYS A 336 -15.38 -30.53 11.22
CA LYS A 336 -16.79 -30.71 10.77
C LYS A 336 -17.15 -29.90 9.52
N GLY A 337 -16.21 -29.14 8.98
CA GLY A 337 -16.37 -28.45 7.71
C GLY A 337 -16.49 -29.40 6.52
N GLU A 338 -16.88 -28.88 5.37
CA GLU A 338 -17.31 -29.61 4.17
C GLU A 338 -16.23 -30.57 3.60
N PHE A 339 -14.94 -30.32 3.90
CA PHE A 339 -13.79 -31.04 3.33
C PHE A 339 -12.92 -31.77 4.36
N ASN A 340 -13.36 -31.97 5.60
CA ASN A 340 -12.53 -32.47 6.71
C ASN A 340 -11.24 -31.67 6.94
N GLU A 341 -11.20 -30.44 6.50
CA GLU A 341 -10.12 -29.49 6.76
C GLU A 341 -10.48 -28.59 7.95
N PHE A 342 -9.48 -27.94 8.53
CA PHE A 342 -9.69 -26.98 9.61
C PHE A 342 -10.44 -25.75 9.08
N ASP A 343 -11.74 -25.69 9.41
CA ASP A 343 -12.64 -24.62 9.00
C ASP A 343 -12.89 -23.64 10.15
N LEU A 344 -12.29 -22.44 10.03
CA LEU A 344 -12.49 -21.37 11.00
C LEU A 344 -13.93 -20.86 11.02
N ASN A 345 -14.67 -20.90 9.91
CA ASN A 345 -16.05 -20.43 9.86
C ASN A 345 -16.95 -21.41 10.61
N GLU A 346 -16.73 -22.72 10.48
CA GLU A 346 -17.47 -23.70 11.28
C GLU A 346 -17.10 -23.59 12.77
N PHE A 347 -15.81 -23.37 13.08
CA PHE A 347 -15.35 -23.24 14.47
C PHE A 347 -15.93 -22.00 15.18
N PHE A 348 -15.97 -20.85 14.49
CA PHE A 348 -16.50 -19.59 15.04
C PHE A 348 -17.97 -19.34 14.67
N LYS A 349 -18.68 -20.35 14.24
CA LYS A 349 -20.08 -20.23 13.85
C LYS A 349 -20.92 -19.65 14.99
N ALA A 350 -21.69 -18.60 14.66
CA ALA A 350 -22.62 -18.00 15.60
C ALA A 350 -23.88 -18.85 15.73
N ASP A 351 -24.44 -18.87 16.94
CA ASP A 351 -25.77 -19.39 17.27
C ASP A 351 -26.59 -18.28 17.94
N GLY A 352 -27.83 -18.07 17.48
CA GLY A 352 -28.68 -16.97 17.93
C GLY A 352 -28.65 -15.77 16.96
N VAL A 353 -29.40 -14.72 17.30
CA VAL A 353 -29.61 -13.53 16.49
C VAL A 353 -29.38 -12.27 17.33
N ASP A 354 -28.79 -11.24 16.71
CA ASP A 354 -28.54 -9.91 17.29
C ASP A 354 -27.73 -9.95 18.61
N VAL A 355 -28.17 -9.22 19.62
CA VAL A 355 -27.47 -9.08 20.93
C VAL A 355 -27.42 -10.37 21.76
N ASN A 356 -28.16 -11.39 21.39
CA ASN A 356 -28.19 -12.69 22.04
C ASN A 356 -27.39 -13.76 21.30
N ALA A 357 -26.70 -13.39 20.23
CA ALA A 357 -25.85 -14.30 19.49
C ALA A 357 -24.62 -14.70 20.32
N THR A 358 -24.35 -16.01 20.42
CA THR A 358 -23.15 -16.58 21.02
C THR A 358 -22.44 -17.47 20.00
N PHE A 359 -21.26 -18.00 20.34
CA PHE A 359 -20.67 -19.04 19.51
C PHE A 359 -21.38 -20.38 19.71
N LYS A 360 -21.67 -21.07 18.62
CA LYS A 360 -22.24 -22.43 18.66
C LYS A 360 -21.37 -23.38 19.49
N TYR A 361 -20.08 -23.20 19.49
CA TYR A 361 -19.08 -23.97 20.22
C TYR A 361 -18.36 -23.11 21.26
N GLU A 362 -19.11 -22.38 22.09
CA GLU A 362 -18.61 -21.39 23.03
C GLU A 362 -17.48 -21.89 23.92
N ASN A 363 -17.65 -23.11 24.48
CA ASN A 363 -16.64 -23.71 25.35
C ASN A 363 -15.32 -24.02 24.64
N GLU A 364 -15.39 -24.49 23.40
CA GLU A 364 -14.22 -24.80 22.58
C GLU A 364 -13.52 -23.52 22.13
N VAL A 365 -14.28 -22.51 21.75
CA VAL A 365 -13.76 -21.18 21.42
C VAL A 365 -13.07 -20.54 22.62
N GLN A 366 -13.69 -20.62 23.83
CA GLN A 366 -13.09 -20.11 25.05
C GLN A 366 -11.77 -20.82 25.39
N LYS A 367 -11.73 -22.14 25.31
CA LYS A 367 -10.51 -22.92 25.54
C LYS A 367 -9.41 -22.56 24.54
N TRP A 368 -9.76 -22.31 23.28
CA TRP A 368 -8.82 -21.89 22.26
C TRP A 368 -8.26 -20.49 22.54
N LEU A 369 -9.10 -19.55 22.98
CA LEU A 369 -8.67 -18.20 23.38
C LEU A 369 -7.76 -18.24 24.62
N ASP A 370 -8.08 -19.09 25.60
CA ASP A 370 -7.26 -19.25 26.80
C ASP A 370 -5.89 -19.87 26.47
N LEU A 371 -5.84 -20.81 25.51
CA LEU A 371 -4.60 -21.39 24.98
C LEU A 371 -3.70 -20.33 24.33
N ILE A 372 -4.29 -19.50 23.45
CA ILE A 372 -3.56 -18.40 22.80
C ILE A 372 -3.05 -17.40 23.83
N ARG A 373 -3.91 -17.02 24.78
CA ARG A 373 -3.54 -16.08 25.85
C ARG A 373 -2.38 -16.61 26.70
N GLY A 374 -2.41 -17.91 27.04
CA GLY A 374 -1.31 -18.56 27.76
C GLY A 374 -0.01 -18.51 26.99
N ALA A 375 -0.04 -18.84 25.71
CA ALA A 375 1.13 -18.82 24.84
C ALA A 375 1.69 -17.41 24.55
N MET A 376 0.90 -16.35 24.73
CA MET A 376 1.36 -14.96 24.57
C MET A 376 2.02 -14.38 25.85
N LEU A 377 1.83 -15.05 27.00
CA LEU A 377 2.35 -14.63 28.29
C LEU A 377 3.67 -15.32 28.66
N GLU A 378 4.03 -16.42 27.98
CA GLU A 378 5.32 -17.09 28.02
C GLU A 378 6.30 -16.48 27.00
#